data_f36bb247253a56cf03b8861ac4faaecb
#
_entry.id   f36bb247253a56cf03b8861ac4faaecb
#
_cell.length_a   1.000
_cell.length_b   1.000
_cell.length_c   1.000
_cell.angle_alpha   90.00
_cell.angle_beta   90.00
_cell.angle_gamma   90.00
#
_symmetry.space_group_name_H-M   'P 1'
#
loop_
_entity.id
_entity.type
_entity.pdbx_description
1 polymer ?
#
loop_
_entity_poly.entity_id
_entity_poly.type
_entity_poly.pdbx_seq_one_letter_code
_entity_poly.pdbx_strand_id
1 'polypeptide(L)'
;PAVGLARFGALPTLLKSPVARPNGLAVRMASPEEAASPLSLRALSKYARGKAETRVVPCDADVDGCIAICDTDECSILGSLGLFQRGKVAFYFALWFALSIGYSITNKRVTNVLPLPWSVATATVVVGGCFVQALWLLGARAAPRLSGSAWRALAPLGTFHAIGHIAGTVGTAAGSVSFAQVVKAAGPVYACVLSAAVLGSKVSARVWLTLVPIVAGVALATLKELSFAPAALLGAVLSDLALALRNVYSKRSMGVMLDDDGEQLSPANFFGVLTIISAVVSLPAALLVEGRDMPAAWAAAVAATPGGAAALSAQIVATGLFFYGYSEVAMKALNNVHPITHAIGNTMRRVIIMLVCMVAFRTPMTPMGALGSSLAVGGSYFYAYTKHLEKLAERKADGDE
;
A
#
# COMPACT_ATOMS: atom_id res chain seq x y z
N PRO A 1 -13.91 -23.74 36.52
CA PRO A 1 -13.79 -24.50 35.30
C PRO A 1 -13.53 -23.57 34.16
N ALA A 2 -12.25 -23.56 33.79
CA ALA A 2 -11.74 -22.72 32.71
C ALA A 2 -12.13 -23.40 31.39
N VAL A 3 -12.90 -22.70 30.57
CA VAL A 3 -13.07 -23.06 29.15
C VAL A 3 -11.79 -22.62 28.44
N GLY A 4 -10.99 -23.62 28.09
CA GLY A 4 -9.75 -23.40 27.36
C GLY A 4 -10.02 -22.78 25.98
N LEU A 5 -9.42 -21.64 25.74
CA LEU A 5 -9.21 -21.08 24.40
C LEU A 5 -8.37 -22.06 23.61
N ALA A 6 -9.01 -22.90 22.80
CA ALA A 6 -8.34 -23.77 21.84
C ALA A 6 -7.54 -22.86 20.87
N ARG A 7 -6.25 -23.08 20.82
CA ARG A 7 -5.29 -22.40 19.95
C ARG A 7 -5.74 -22.54 18.49
N PHE A 8 -5.96 -21.42 17.83
CA PHE A 8 -6.27 -21.31 16.40
C PHE A 8 -5.14 -21.77 15.45
N GLY A 9 -4.14 -22.49 15.96
CA GLY A 9 -3.01 -22.97 15.18
C GLY A 9 -3.22 -24.29 14.40
N ALA A 10 -4.38 -24.94 14.52
CA ALA A 10 -4.64 -26.25 13.90
C ALA A 10 -5.59 -26.21 12.68
N LEU A 11 -6.03 -25.04 12.24
CA LEU A 11 -6.95 -24.91 11.10
C LEU A 11 -6.40 -25.38 9.74
N PRO A 12 -5.09 -25.22 9.41
CA PRO A 12 -4.58 -25.64 8.09
C PRO A 12 -4.60 -27.16 7.86
N THR A 13 -4.60 -27.96 8.93
CA THR A 13 -4.54 -29.42 8.81
C THR A 13 -5.91 -30.09 8.65
N LEU A 14 -6.99 -29.40 9.03
CA LEU A 14 -8.36 -29.93 8.86
C LEU A 14 -8.88 -29.79 7.43
N LEU A 15 -8.26 -28.91 6.61
CA LEU A 15 -8.64 -28.69 5.21
C LEU A 15 -8.06 -29.72 4.23
N LYS A 16 -7.19 -30.67 4.68
CA LYS A 16 -6.57 -31.69 3.83
C LYS A 16 -7.23 -33.06 3.88
N SER A 17 -8.27 -33.27 4.66
CA SER A 17 -9.03 -34.50 4.63
C SER A 17 -10.16 -34.41 3.60
N PRO A 18 -10.32 -35.38 2.67
CA PRO A 18 -11.48 -35.39 1.79
C PRO A 18 -12.73 -35.52 2.65
N VAL A 19 -13.53 -34.47 2.68
CA VAL A 19 -14.84 -34.51 3.34
C VAL A 19 -15.68 -35.51 2.58
N ALA A 20 -15.92 -36.66 3.17
CA ALA A 20 -16.88 -37.63 2.68
C ALA A 20 -18.24 -36.91 2.60
N ARG A 21 -18.81 -36.82 1.39
CA ARG A 21 -20.13 -36.25 1.15
C ARG A 21 -21.15 -37.12 1.88
N PRO A 22 -21.92 -36.61 2.85
CA PRO A 22 -23.11 -37.32 3.32
C PRO A 22 -24.14 -37.26 2.20
N ASN A 23 -24.73 -38.36 1.93
CA ASN A 23 -25.73 -38.57 0.90
C ASN A 23 -26.86 -37.51 0.89
N GLY A 24 -27.00 -36.82 -0.25
CA GLY A 24 -28.30 -36.31 -0.66
C GLY A 24 -28.72 -34.92 -0.20
N LEU A 25 -27.94 -34.15 0.54
CA LEU A 25 -28.31 -32.75 0.89
C LEU A 25 -27.92 -31.80 -0.25
N ALA A 26 -28.94 -31.24 -0.92
CA ALA A 26 -28.74 -30.15 -1.86
C ALA A 26 -28.33 -28.89 -1.06
N VAL A 27 -27.05 -28.51 -1.16
CA VAL A 27 -26.59 -27.21 -0.66
C VAL A 27 -27.21 -26.16 -1.57
N ARG A 28 -28.26 -25.50 -1.12
CA ARG A 28 -28.82 -24.34 -1.80
C ARG A 28 -27.90 -23.18 -1.52
N MET A 29 -27.08 -22.79 -2.50
CA MET A 29 -26.27 -21.57 -2.40
C MET A 29 -27.21 -20.38 -2.27
N ALA A 30 -27.04 -19.59 -1.20
CA ALA A 30 -27.74 -18.34 -1.06
C ALA A 30 -27.28 -17.37 -2.16
N SER A 31 -28.23 -16.68 -2.78
CA SER A 31 -27.91 -15.64 -3.78
C SER A 31 -27.12 -14.49 -3.10
N PRO A 32 -26.35 -13.69 -3.88
CA PRO A 32 -25.63 -12.53 -3.32
C PRO A 32 -26.52 -11.54 -2.56
N GLU A 33 -27.81 -11.52 -2.85
CA GLU A 33 -28.80 -10.71 -2.13
C GLU A 33 -29.20 -11.31 -0.77
N GLU A 34 -29.24 -12.63 -0.64
CA GLU A 34 -29.48 -13.32 0.62
C GLU A 34 -28.27 -13.21 1.57
N ALA A 35 -27.05 -13.10 1.05
CA ALA A 35 -25.82 -12.85 1.81
C ALA A 35 -25.80 -11.47 2.50
N ALA A 36 -26.70 -10.57 2.16
CA ALA A 36 -26.83 -9.24 2.76
C ALA A 36 -27.87 -9.17 3.90
N SER A 37 -28.56 -10.26 4.22
CA SER A 37 -29.57 -10.28 5.28
C SER A 37 -28.91 -10.30 6.69
N PRO A 38 -29.44 -9.56 7.66
CA PRO A 38 -28.89 -9.58 9.02
C PRO A 38 -29.09 -10.95 9.65
N LEU A 39 -28.04 -11.46 10.31
CA LEU A 39 -28.10 -12.68 11.10
C LEU A 39 -29.28 -12.63 12.08
N SER A 40 -30.08 -13.61 12.05
CA SER A 40 -31.04 -13.75 13.12
C SER A 40 -30.28 -14.05 14.42
N LEU A 41 -30.46 -13.24 15.45
CA LEU A 41 -29.95 -13.49 16.83
C LEU A 41 -30.22 -14.94 17.32
N ARG A 42 -31.15 -15.64 16.67
CA ARG A 42 -31.48 -17.06 16.89
C ARG A 42 -30.37 -18.00 16.46
N ALA A 43 -29.64 -17.74 15.36
CA ALA A 43 -28.52 -18.60 14.89
C ALA A 43 -27.32 -18.49 15.85
N LEU A 44 -26.97 -17.27 16.29
CA LEU A 44 -25.97 -17.06 17.33
C LEU A 44 -26.34 -17.68 18.68
N SER A 45 -27.60 -17.61 19.07
CA SER A 45 -28.06 -18.20 20.34
C SER A 45 -28.08 -19.74 20.31
N LYS A 46 -28.29 -20.36 19.15
CA LYS A 46 -28.18 -21.82 18.96
C LYS A 46 -26.70 -22.27 19.03
N TYR A 47 -25.80 -21.54 18.37
CA TYR A 47 -24.35 -21.82 18.41
C TYR A 47 -23.78 -21.65 19.83
N ALA A 48 -24.15 -20.56 20.54
CA ALA A 48 -23.72 -20.32 21.92
C ALA A 48 -24.23 -21.34 22.94
N ARG A 49 -25.31 -22.05 22.64
CA ARG A 49 -25.86 -23.11 23.50
C ARG A 49 -25.24 -24.49 23.30
N GLY A 50 -24.22 -24.64 22.45
CA GLY A 50 -23.41 -25.86 22.32
C GLY A 50 -24.23 -27.09 21.87
N LYS A 51 -25.25 -26.94 21.03
CA LYS A 51 -25.95 -28.08 20.42
C LYS A 51 -24.99 -28.76 19.44
N ALA A 52 -24.78 -30.05 19.60
CA ALA A 52 -23.70 -30.87 19.06
C ALA A 52 -23.62 -30.98 17.52
N GLU A 53 -24.45 -30.29 16.75
CA GLU A 53 -24.57 -30.45 15.30
C GLU A 53 -24.32 -29.18 14.49
N THR A 54 -24.00 -28.06 15.14
CA THR A 54 -23.74 -26.78 14.45
C THR A 54 -22.30 -26.70 13.97
N ARG A 55 -22.07 -26.59 12.68
CA ARG A 55 -20.73 -26.42 12.07
C ARG A 55 -20.54 -25.00 11.56
N VAL A 56 -19.37 -24.46 11.81
CA VAL A 56 -18.94 -23.17 11.23
C VAL A 56 -18.16 -23.48 9.96
N VAL A 57 -18.63 -23.01 8.83
CA VAL A 57 -18.03 -23.27 7.52
C VAL A 57 -17.66 -21.92 6.89
N PRO A 58 -16.44 -21.75 6.31
CA PRO A 58 -16.15 -20.59 5.50
C PRO A 58 -17.09 -20.57 4.29
N CYS A 59 -17.69 -19.43 4.00
CA CYS A 59 -18.42 -19.26 2.74
C CYS A 59 -17.41 -19.23 1.59
N ASP A 60 -17.85 -19.61 0.39
CA ASP A 60 -17.02 -19.80 -0.78
C ASP A 60 -16.00 -18.69 -1.05
N ALA A 61 -14.91 -19.03 -1.72
CA ALA A 61 -13.60 -18.38 -1.75
C ALA A 61 -13.54 -16.90 -2.21
N ASP A 62 -14.65 -16.29 -2.65
CA ASP A 62 -14.64 -14.94 -3.21
C ASP A 62 -15.06 -13.82 -2.24
N VAL A 63 -15.46 -14.16 -1.01
CA VAL A 63 -15.83 -13.16 0.01
C VAL A 63 -14.96 -13.35 1.25
N ASP A 64 -13.82 -12.66 1.27
CA ASP A 64 -12.92 -12.65 2.44
C ASP A 64 -13.68 -12.29 3.73
N GLY A 65 -13.68 -13.23 4.67
CA GLY A 65 -14.27 -13.04 5.99
C GLY A 65 -15.76 -13.42 6.12
N CYS A 66 -16.33 -14.10 5.14
CA CYS A 66 -17.66 -14.71 5.29
C CYS A 66 -17.54 -16.00 6.09
N ILE A 67 -18.38 -16.15 7.11
CA ILE A 67 -18.55 -17.37 7.90
C ILE A 67 -20.02 -17.74 7.88
N ALA A 68 -20.34 -18.96 7.48
CA ALA A 68 -21.69 -19.52 7.60
C ALA A 68 -21.77 -20.43 8.81
N ILE A 69 -22.85 -20.34 9.55
CA ILE A 69 -23.19 -21.28 10.59
C ILE A 69 -24.24 -22.23 10.02
N CYS A 70 -23.85 -23.49 9.85
CA CYS A 70 -24.74 -24.52 9.36
C CYS A 70 -25.25 -25.39 10.52
N ASP A 71 -26.56 -25.53 10.63
CA ASP A 71 -27.27 -26.56 11.42
C ASP A 71 -27.66 -27.70 10.44
N THR A 72 -28.06 -28.85 10.93
CA THR A 72 -28.34 -30.07 10.14
C THR A 72 -29.21 -29.83 8.91
N ASP A 73 -30.06 -28.80 8.91
CA ASP A 73 -31.04 -28.55 7.83
C ASP A 73 -30.92 -27.17 7.14
N GLU A 74 -30.20 -26.19 7.71
CA GLU A 74 -30.06 -24.83 7.15
C GLU A 74 -28.73 -24.18 7.44
N CYS A 75 -28.13 -23.53 6.44
CA CYS A 75 -26.95 -22.65 6.60
C CYS A 75 -27.38 -21.18 6.67
N SER A 76 -27.02 -20.49 7.74
CA SER A 76 -27.26 -19.06 7.91
C SER A 76 -25.96 -18.28 7.81
N ILE A 77 -25.90 -17.32 6.87
CA ILE A 77 -24.72 -16.48 6.66
C ILE A 77 -24.62 -15.40 7.73
N LEU A 78 -23.43 -15.23 8.33
CA LEU A 78 -23.14 -14.17 9.30
C LEU A 78 -23.03 -12.79 8.62
N GLY A 79 -24.16 -12.23 8.16
CA GLY A 79 -24.20 -10.94 7.46
C GLY A 79 -23.64 -9.75 8.25
N SER A 80 -23.68 -9.80 9.60
CA SER A 80 -23.10 -8.75 10.47
C SER A 80 -21.58 -8.69 10.41
N LEU A 81 -20.88 -9.82 10.21
CA LEU A 81 -19.43 -9.85 9.99
C LEU A 81 -19.03 -9.20 8.67
N GLY A 82 -19.81 -9.40 7.60
CA GLY A 82 -19.59 -8.76 6.31
C GLY A 82 -19.70 -7.23 6.38
N LEU A 83 -20.63 -6.68 7.16
CA LEU A 83 -20.76 -5.23 7.35
C LEU A 83 -19.58 -4.68 8.17
N PHE A 84 -19.14 -5.39 9.20
CA PHE A 84 -17.97 -5.01 10.00
C PHE A 84 -16.68 -5.05 9.17
N GLN A 85 -16.47 -6.07 8.34
CA GLN A 85 -15.34 -6.16 7.42
C GLN A 85 -15.36 -5.03 6.38
N ARG A 86 -16.51 -4.75 5.77
CA ARG A 86 -16.67 -3.61 4.83
C ARG A 86 -16.38 -2.28 5.52
N GLY A 87 -16.85 -2.09 6.76
CA GLY A 87 -16.54 -0.91 7.57
C GLY A 87 -15.04 -0.78 7.88
N LYS A 88 -14.38 -1.88 8.23
CA LYS A 88 -12.94 -1.93 8.48
C LYS A 88 -12.13 -1.57 7.23
N VAL A 89 -12.51 -2.11 6.07
CA VAL A 89 -11.87 -1.81 4.78
C VAL A 89 -12.04 -0.33 4.43
N ALA A 90 -13.28 0.19 4.50
CA ALA A 90 -13.56 1.60 4.25
C ALA A 90 -12.76 2.52 5.18
N PHE A 91 -12.64 2.17 6.46
CA PHE A 91 -11.81 2.89 7.43
C PHE A 91 -10.33 2.90 7.04
N TYR A 92 -9.75 1.75 6.63
CA TYR A 92 -8.36 1.71 6.18
C TYR A 92 -8.14 2.57 4.93
N PHE A 93 -9.04 2.57 3.96
CA PHE A 93 -8.92 3.42 2.78
C PHE A 93 -9.03 4.91 3.13
N ALA A 94 -10.00 5.29 3.96
CA ALA A 94 -10.15 6.67 4.42
C ALA A 94 -8.92 7.17 5.18
N LEU A 95 -8.41 6.34 6.11
CA LEU A 95 -7.22 6.66 6.87
C LEU A 95 -5.97 6.73 5.97
N TRP A 96 -5.81 5.80 5.01
CA TRP A 96 -4.74 5.82 4.04
C TRP A 96 -4.74 7.11 3.21
N PHE A 97 -5.90 7.52 2.73
CA PHE A 97 -6.04 8.76 1.95
C PHE A 97 -5.75 9.98 2.80
N ALA A 98 -6.31 10.08 3.99
CA ALA A 98 -6.09 11.21 4.90
C ALA A 98 -4.59 11.37 5.26
N LEU A 99 -3.92 10.28 5.65
CA LEU A 99 -2.49 10.30 5.97
C LEU A 99 -1.63 10.64 4.74
N SER A 100 -2.03 10.15 3.54
CA SER A 100 -1.31 10.45 2.30
C SER A 100 -1.44 11.93 1.90
N ILE A 101 -2.61 12.53 2.11
CA ILE A 101 -2.84 13.97 1.91
C ILE A 101 -2.00 14.76 2.91
N GLY A 102 -2.07 14.38 4.19
CA GLY A 102 -1.27 14.99 5.25
C GLY A 102 0.22 14.99 4.90
N TYR A 103 0.76 13.83 4.50
CA TYR A 103 2.14 13.72 4.02
C TYR A 103 2.43 14.67 2.85
N SER A 104 1.59 14.66 1.82
CA SER A 104 1.85 15.44 0.61
C SER A 104 1.87 16.94 0.88
N ILE A 105 0.97 17.43 1.73
CA ILE A 105 0.89 18.85 2.12
C ILE A 105 2.08 19.21 3.02
N THR A 106 2.35 18.44 4.07
CA THR A 106 3.42 18.78 5.03
C THR A 106 4.79 18.66 4.37
N ASN A 107 5.03 17.62 3.58
CA ASN A 107 6.28 17.46 2.85
C ASN A 107 6.55 18.65 1.90
N LYS A 108 5.54 19.08 1.14
CA LYS A 108 5.70 20.25 0.24
C LYS A 108 5.90 21.55 1.01
N ARG A 109 5.21 21.74 2.14
CA ARG A 109 5.42 22.93 2.99
C ARG A 109 6.82 22.96 3.55
N VAL A 110 7.30 21.83 4.08
CA VAL A 110 8.66 21.73 4.63
C VAL A 110 9.71 21.97 3.54
N THR A 111 9.59 21.35 2.35
CA THR A 111 10.55 21.54 1.26
C THR A 111 10.51 22.93 0.63
N ASN A 112 9.40 23.67 0.75
CA ASN A 112 9.32 25.07 0.32
C ASN A 112 10.11 26.02 1.25
N VAL A 113 10.16 25.70 2.55
CA VAL A 113 10.85 26.53 3.56
C VAL A 113 12.28 26.07 3.76
N LEU A 114 12.52 24.75 3.75
CA LEU A 114 13.83 24.11 3.88
C LEU A 114 14.19 23.46 2.54
N PRO A 115 14.92 24.15 1.63
CA PRO A 115 15.21 23.68 0.27
C PRO A 115 16.33 22.63 0.23
N LEU A 116 16.24 21.64 1.14
CA LEU A 116 17.18 20.51 1.28
C LEU A 116 16.39 19.20 1.14
N PRO A 117 15.97 18.81 -0.07
CA PRO A 117 15.06 17.68 -0.27
C PRO A 117 15.64 16.33 0.14
N TRP A 118 16.97 16.13 0.05
CA TRP A 118 17.62 14.91 0.53
C TRP A 118 17.54 14.79 2.05
N SER A 119 17.80 15.87 2.74
CA SER A 119 17.74 15.96 4.20
C SER A 119 16.31 15.80 4.71
N VAL A 120 15.34 16.43 4.04
CA VAL A 120 13.91 16.28 4.38
C VAL A 120 13.44 14.85 4.15
N ALA A 121 13.81 14.22 3.03
CA ALA A 121 13.49 12.81 2.77
C ALA A 121 14.11 11.89 3.82
N THR A 122 15.38 12.12 4.17
CA THR A 122 16.08 11.35 5.19
C THR A 122 15.44 11.52 6.57
N ALA A 123 15.14 12.76 6.98
CA ALA A 123 14.45 13.02 8.23
C ALA A 123 13.10 12.28 8.32
N THR A 124 12.37 12.22 7.20
CA THR A 124 11.08 11.51 7.10
C THR A 124 11.22 10.01 7.40
N VAL A 125 12.22 9.32 6.82
CA VAL A 125 12.43 7.89 7.07
C VAL A 125 13.08 7.64 8.43
N VAL A 126 13.91 8.55 8.94
CA VAL A 126 14.47 8.49 10.31
C VAL A 126 13.35 8.56 11.34
N VAL A 127 12.45 9.53 11.23
CA VAL A 127 11.27 9.63 12.12
C VAL A 127 10.42 8.35 12.06
N GLY A 128 10.14 7.82 10.86
CA GLY A 128 9.43 6.55 10.70
C GLY A 128 10.17 5.37 11.33
N GLY A 129 11.51 5.32 11.17
CA GLY A 129 12.36 4.30 11.79
C GLY A 129 12.38 4.39 13.32
N CYS A 130 12.48 5.59 13.89
CA CYS A 130 12.37 5.80 15.33
C CYS A 130 10.98 5.39 15.85
N PHE A 131 9.92 5.72 15.11
CA PHE A 131 8.56 5.36 15.49
C PHE A 131 8.37 3.84 15.56
N VAL A 132 8.82 3.07 14.56
CA VAL A 132 8.68 1.62 14.59
C VAL A 132 9.54 0.98 15.68
N GLN A 133 10.75 1.50 15.91
CA GLN A 133 11.60 1.03 17.00
C GLN A 133 10.95 1.29 18.37
N ALA A 134 10.32 2.45 18.56
CA ALA A 134 9.55 2.74 19.76
C ALA A 134 8.40 1.73 19.96
N LEU A 135 7.67 1.37 18.90
CA LEU A 135 6.63 0.34 18.97
C LEU A 135 7.18 -1.03 19.40
N TRP A 136 8.37 -1.40 18.92
CA TRP A 136 9.03 -2.65 19.32
C TRP A 136 9.52 -2.61 20.77
N LEU A 137 10.16 -1.51 21.20
CA LEU A 137 10.68 -1.34 22.55
C LEU A 137 9.56 -1.29 23.60
N LEU A 138 8.43 -0.67 23.28
CA LEU A 138 7.26 -0.59 24.16
C LEU A 138 6.43 -1.89 24.17
N GLY A 139 6.82 -2.91 23.40
CA GLY A 139 6.07 -4.15 23.30
C GLY A 139 4.70 -4.03 22.60
N ALA A 140 4.40 -2.86 22.00
CA ALA A 140 3.17 -2.65 21.25
C ALA A 140 3.15 -3.46 19.92
N ARG A 141 4.33 -3.88 19.47
CA ARG A 141 4.54 -4.77 18.33
C ARG A 141 5.71 -5.71 18.62
N ALA A 142 5.56 -6.99 18.27
CA ALA A 142 6.67 -7.94 18.36
C ALA A 142 7.78 -7.53 17.38
N ALA A 143 9.01 -7.38 17.89
CA ALA A 143 10.17 -7.10 17.05
C ALA A 143 10.51 -8.36 16.23
N PRO A 144 10.77 -8.23 14.92
CA PRO A 144 11.13 -9.37 14.10
C PRO A 144 12.55 -9.82 14.45
N ARG A 145 12.75 -11.14 14.55
CA ARG A 145 14.07 -11.76 14.66
C ARG A 145 14.56 -12.11 13.26
N LEU A 146 15.53 -11.39 12.76
CA LEU A 146 16.00 -11.53 11.38
C LEU A 146 17.37 -12.23 11.34
N SER A 147 17.45 -13.31 10.59
CA SER A 147 18.70 -13.98 10.26
C SER A 147 19.60 -13.08 9.39
N GLY A 148 20.90 -13.36 9.35
CA GLY A 148 21.83 -12.64 8.48
C GLY A 148 21.51 -12.79 6.98
N SER A 149 20.86 -13.87 6.58
CA SER A 149 20.35 -14.09 5.20
C SER A 149 19.17 -13.17 4.89
N ALA A 150 18.24 -13.01 5.84
CA ALA A 150 17.11 -12.10 5.71
C ALA A 150 17.57 -10.64 5.58
N TRP A 151 18.54 -10.21 6.40
CA TRP A 151 19.14 -8.87 6.29
C TRP A 151 19.76 -8.62 4.92
N ARG A 152 20.52 -9.59 4.37
CA ARG A 152 21.11 -9.49 3.02
C ARG A 152 20.06 -9.41 1.92
N ALA A 153 18.95 -10.11 2.07
CA ALA A 153 17.83 -10.04 1.13
C ALA A 153 17.07 -8.71 1.20
N LEU A 154 16.91 -8.14 2.41
CA LEU A 154 16.18 -6.90 2.64
C LEU A 154 17.00 -5.64 2.34
N ALA A 155 18.34 -5.70 2.45
CA ALA A 155 19.22 -4.55 2.22
C ALA A 155 19.03 -3.88 0.83
N PRO A 156 19.03 -4.60 -0.31
CA PRO A 156 18.77 -3.97 -1.61
C PRO A 156 17.34 -3.40 -1.70
N LEU A 157 16.35 -4.01 -1.07
CA LEU A 157 14.98 -3.51 -1.06
C LEU A 157 14.86 -2.18 -0.30
N GLY A 158 15.52 -2.09 0.87
CA GLY A 158 15.61 -0.85 1.64
C GLY A 158 16.39 0.23 0.90
N THR A 159 17.43 -0.13 0.16
CA THR A 159 18.19 0.80 -0.69
C THR A 159 17.33 1.34 -1.83
N PHE A 160 16.60 0.49 -2.55
CA PHE A 160 15.64 0.96 -3.57
C PHE A 160 14.54 1.83 -2.96
N HIS A 161 14.10 1.50 -1.73
CA HIS A 161 13.13 2.34 -1.04
C HIS A 161 13.71 3.73 -0.71
N ALA A 162 14.95 3.82 -0.22
CA ALA A 162 15.65 5.08 0.04
C ALA A 162 15.78 5.92 -1.23
N ILE A 163 16.28 5.32 -2.32
CA ILE A 163 16.43 6.00 -3.62
C ILE A 163 15.07 6.52 -4.11
N GLY A 164 14.04 5.67 -4.07
CA GLY A 164 12.70 6.04 -4.51
C GLY A 164 12.08 7.15 -3.67
N HIS A 165 12.32 7.15 -2.36
CA HIS A 165 11.82 8.18 -1.46
C HIS A 165 12.54 9.52 -1.63
N ILE A 166 13.87 9.52 -1.69
CA ILE A 166 14.67 10.71 -1.94
C ILE A 166 14.31 11.32 -3.30
N ALA A 167 14.34 10.52 -4.36
CA ALA A 167 14.00 10.98 -5.71
C ALA A 167 12.59 11.56 -5.80
N GLY A 168 11.62 10.93 -5.12
CA GLY A 168 10.25 11.44 -5.04
C GLY A 168 10.15 12.77 -4.30
N THR A 169 10.92 12.96 -3.23
CA THR A 169 10.96 14.22 -2.49
C THR A 169 11.65 15.32 -3.29
N VAL A 170 12.78 15.02 -3.95
CA VAL A 170 13.45 15.94 -4.90
C VAL A 170 12.48 16.36 -6.00
N GLY A 171 11.77 15.41 -6.60
CA GLY A 171 10.79 15.70 -7.65
C GLY A 171 9.66 16.61 -7.20
N THR A 172 9.10 16.36 -6.00
CA THR A 172 8.04 17.21 -5.44
C THR A 172 8.53 18.55 -4.92
N ALA A 173 9.79 18.64 -4.48
CA ALA A 173 10.40 19.91 -4.11
C ALA A 173 10.61 20.81 -5.34
N ALA A 174 11.10 20.24 -6.45
CA ALA A 174 11.43 20.95 -7.68
C ALA A 174 10.18 21.36 -8.51
N GLY A 175 9.03 20.71 -8.32
CA GLY A 175 7.82 20.98 -9.11
C GLY A 175 6.55 20.99 -8.28
N SER A 176 5.38 20.93 -8.97
CA SER A 176 4.10 20.80 -8.30
C SER A 176 3.85 19.35 -7.83
N VAL A 177 3.18 19.21 -6.67
CA VAL A 177 2.76 17.88 -6.18
C VAL A 177 1.81 17.23 -7.18
N SER A 178 0.93 18.03 -7.80
CA SER A 178 -0.03 17.57 -8.80
C SER A 178 0.67 16.94 -9.99
N PHE A 179 1.67 17.60 -10.53
CA PHE A 179 2.48 17.06 -11.62
C PHE A 179 3.19 15.75 -11.24
N ALA A 180 3.81 15.71 -10.06
CA ALA A 180 4.43 14.49 -9.57
C ALA A 180 3.44 13.30 -9.48
N GLN A 181 2.18 13.52 -9.08
CA GLN A 181 1.16 12.48 -9.05
C GLN A 181 0.77 11.98 -10.44
N VAL A 182 0.75 12.87 -11.46
CA VAL A 182 0.50 12.49 -12.85
C VAL A 182 1.63 11.62 -13.39
N VAL A 183 2.89 12.02 -13.21
CA VAL A 183 4.05 11.22 -13.63
C VAL A 183 4.05 9.85 -12.95
N LYS A 184 3.74 9.81 -11.66
CA LYS A 184 3.60 8.55 -10.90
C LYS A 184 2.46 7.66 -11.38
N ALA A 185 1.49 8.15 -12.17
CA ALA A 185 0.50 7.30 -12.83
C ALA A 185 1.13 6.34 -13.86
N ALA A 186 2.36 6.59 -14.32
CA ALA A 186 3.13 5.67 -15.16
C ALA A 186 3.70 4.44 -14.41
N GLY A 187 3.46 4.30 -13.11
CA GLY A 187 3.89 3.14 -12.30
C GLY A 187 3.62 1.76 -12.95
N PRO A 188 2.45 1.50 -13.56
CA PRO A 188 2.19 0.27 -14.30
C PRO A 188 3.17 0.00 -15.44
N VAL A 189 3.66 1.04 -16.14
CA VAL A 189 4.64 0.91 -17.22
C VAL A 189 5.94 0.33 -16.68
N TYR A 190 6.49 0.92 -15.62
CA TYR A 190 7.71 0.44 -14.96
C TYR A 190 7.53 -0.98 -14.42
N ALA A 191 6.39 -1.26 -13.79
CA ALA A 191 6.09 -2.58 -13.25
C ALA A 191 6.06 -3.66 -14.34
N CYS A 192 5.46 -3.38 -15.50
CA CYS A 192 5.40 -4.32 -16.62
C CYS A 192 6.78 -4.53 -17.25
N VAL A 193 7.49 -3.45 -17.58
CA VAL A 193 8.82 -3.52 -18.21
C VAL A 193 9.80 -4.28 -17.31
N LEU A 194 9.86 -3.92 -16.03
CA LEU A 194 10.77 -4.57 -15.08
C LEU A 194 10.38 -6.00 -14.77
N SER A 195 9.09 -6.32 -14.66
CA SER A 195 8.64 -7.70 -14.46
C SER A 195 9.00 -8.58 -15.66
N ALA A 196 8.86 -8.07 -16.87
CA ALA A 196 9.27 -8.79 -18.07
C ALA A 196 10.79 -8.96 -18.14
N ALA A 197 11.57 -7.90 -17.85
CA ALA A 197 13.03 -7.91 -17.97
C ALA A 197 13.71 -8.70 -16.84
N VAL A 198 13.23 -8.59 -15.59
CA VAL A 198 13.92 -9.16 -14.40
C VAL A 198 13.35 -10.53 -14.02
N LEU A 199 12.02 -10.70 -14.12
CA LEU A 199 11.35 -11.96 -13.75
C LEU A 199 11.05 -12.85 -14.97
N GLY A 200 11.31 -12.40 -16.20
CA GLY A 200 10.96 -13.13 -17.41
C GLY A 200 9.45 -13.34 -17.59
N SER A 201 8.62 -12.56 -16.87
CA SER A 201 7.17 -12.74 -16.91
C SER A 201 6.61 -12.34 -18.27
N LYS A 202 5.80 -13.23 -18.86
CA LYS A 202 5.11 -12.93 -20.12
C LYS A 202 3.99 -11.94 -19.85
N VAL A 203 4.03 -10.81 -20.54
CA VAL A 203 2.99 -9.77 -20.48
C VAL A 203 2.23 -9.82 -21.79
N SER A 204 0.91 -9.95 -21.73
CA SER A 204 0.07 -10.06 -22.93
C SER A 204 0.06 -8.76 -23.74
N ALA A 205 -0.23 -8.87 -25.03
CA ALA A 205 -0.39 -7.72 -25.92
C ALA A 205 -1.53 -6.78 -25.45
N ARG A 206 -2.57 -7.32 -24.83
CA ARG A 206 -3.68 -6.52 -24.27
C ARG A 206 -3.21 -5.60 -23.17
N VAL A 207 -2.39 -6.11 -22.26
CA VAL A 207 -1.79 -5.32 -21.18
C VAL A 207 -0.86 -4.25 -21.75
N TRP A 208 -0.02 -4.57 -22.74
CA TRP A 208 0.84 -3.57 -23.40
C TRP A 208 0.03 -2.43 -24.03
N LEU A 209 -1.11 -2.72 -24.65
CA LEU A 209 -2.01 -1.72 -25.23
C LEU A 209 -2.56 -0.75 -24.16
N THR A 210 -2.83 -1.22 -22.94
CA THR A 210 -3.32 -0.34 -21.86
C THR A 210 -2.26 0.64 -21.35
N LEU A 211 -0.97 0.39 -21.62
CA LEU A 211 0.11 1.30 -21.25
C LEU A 211 0.21 2.51 -22.18
N VAL A 212 -0.25 2.42 -23.40
CA VAL A 212 -0.20 3.49 -24.41
C VAL A 212 -0.90 4.77 -23.92
N PRO A 213 -2.18 4.73 -23.47
CA PRO A 213 -2.84 5.91 -22.95
C PRO A 213 -2.17 6.47 -21.69
N ILE A 214 -1.55 5.63 -20.86
CA ILE A 214 -0.80 6.10 -19.69
C ILE A 214 0.38 6.97 -20.13
N VAL A 215 1.21 6.45 -21.04
CA VAL A 215 2.41 7.16 -21.54
C VAL A 215 2.00 8.43 -22.28
N ALA A 216 1.00 8.35 -23.17
CA ALA A 216 0.51 9.51 -23.90
C ALA A 216 -0.05 10.58 -22.96
N GLY A 217 -0.81 10.17 -21.92
CA GLY A 217 -1.36 11.08 -20.91
C GLY A 217 -0.29 11.79 -20.09
N VAL A 218 0.73 11.05 -19.62
CA VAL A 218 1.85 11.64 -18.89
C VAL A 218 2.66 12.57 -19.80
N ALA A 219 2.92 12.19 -21.05
CA ALA A 219 3.62 13.06 -22.01
C ALA A 219 2.85 14.36 -22.26
N LEU A 220 1.54 14.28 -22.50
CA LEU A 220 0.68 15.43 -22.72
C LEU A 220 0.65 16.36 -21.50
N ALA A 221 0.51 15.81 -20.30
CA ALA A 221 0.54 16.58 -19.06
C ALA A 221 1.90 17.27 -18.86
N THR A 222 2.99 16.57 -19.15
CA THR A 222 4.37 17.10 -19.03
C THR A 222 4.63 18.26 -19.98
N LEU A 223 4.19 18.13 -21.24
CA LEU A 223 4.38 19.18 -22.25
C LEU A 223 3.61 20.47 -21.96
N LYS A 224 2.57 20.40 -21.12
CA LYS A 224 1.68 21.51 -20.80
C LYS A 224 1.73 21.93 -19.32
N GLU A 225 2.72 21.41 -18.57
CA GLU A 225 2.93 21.80 -17.18
C GLU A 225 3.50 23.23 -17.11
N LEU A 226 2.80 24.12 -16.40
CA LEU A 226 3.20 25.53 -16.26
C LEU A 226 4.45 25.71 -15.39
N SER A 227 4.66 24.79 -14.44
CA SER A 227 5.80 24.79 -13.52
C SER A 227 6.80 23.67 -13.85
N PHE A 228 6.97 23.37 -15.16
CA PHE A 228 7.84 22.29 -15.58
C PHE A 228 9.29 22.54 -15.17
N ALA A 229 9.84 21.59 -14.41
CA ALA A 229 11.25 21.51 -14.07
C ALA A 229 11.76 20.11 -14.42
N PRO A 230 12.89 19.98 -15.15
CA PRO A 230 13.46 18.66 -15.44
C PRO A 230 13.71 17.80 -14.20
N ALA A 231 14.15 18.42 -13.10
CA ALA A 231 14.35 17.76 -11.83
C ALA A 231 13.03 17.18 -11.23
N ALA A 232 11.89 17.83 -11.48
CA ALA A 232 10.58 17.31 -11.06
C ALA A 232 10.20 16.04 -11.82
N LEU A 233 10.40 16.04 -13.15
CA LEU A 233 10.15 14.88 -14.00
C LEU A 233 11.10 13.73 -13.65
N LEU A 234 12.41 14.00 -13.66
CA LEU A 234 13.43 12.97 -13.40
C LEU A 234 13.29 12.39 -11.99
N GLY A 235 13.03 13.22 -10.99
CA GLY A 235 12.80 12.77 -9.63
C GLY A 235 11.56 11.86 -9.50
N ALA A 236 10.46 12.21 -10.16
CA ALA A 236 9.27 11.38 -10.16
C ALA A 236 9.47 10.05 -10.90
N VAL A 237 10.12 10.07 -12.07
CA VAL A 237 10.45 8.86 -12.85
C VAL A 237 11.39 7.95 -12.08
N LEU A 238 12.49 8.48 -11.54
CA LEU A 238 13.44 7.69 -10.74
C LEU A 238 12.81 7.12 -9.49
N SER A 239 11.93 7.89 -8.85
CA SER A 239 11.14 7.41 -7.68
C SER A 239 10.32 6.17 -8.05
N ASP A 240 9.55 6.23 -9.12
CA ASP A 240 8.68 5.12 -9.52
C ASP A 240 9.49 3.91 -10.00
N LEU A 241 10.58 4.13 -10.72
CA LEU A 241 11.49 3.08 -11.17
C LEU A 241 12.12 2.34 -9.98
N ALA A 242 12.64 3.07 -9.00
CA ALA A 242 13.24 2.47 -7.80
C ALA A 242 12.20 1.69 -6.97
N LEU A 243 10.99 2.24 -6.81
CA LEU A 243 9.92 1.55 -6.09
C LEU A 243 9.40 0.32 -6.85
N ALA A 244 9.38 0.36 -8.19
CA ALA A 244 9.03 -0.79 -9.01
C ALA A 244 10.11 -1.89 -8.90
N LEU A 245 11.39 -1.53 -8.94
CA LEU A 245 12.51 -2.45 -8.68
C LEU A 245 12.38 -3.09 -7.29
N ARG A 246 12.15 -2.30 -6.25
CA ARG A 246 11.90 -2.82 -4.90
C ARG A 246 10.79 -3.87 -4.91
N ASN A 247 9.66 -3.59 -5.57
CA ASN A 247 8.52 -4.51 -5.60
C ASN A 247 8.84 -5.81 -6.38
N VAL A 248 9.58 -5.71 -7.49
CA VAL A 248 10.02 -6.87 -8.30
C VAL A 248 10.99 -7.75 -7.51
N TYR A 249 12.00 -7.14 -6.89
CA TYR A 249 12.97 -7.86 -6.07
C TYR A 249 12.32 -8.44 -4.79
N SER A 250 11.36 -7.75 -4.19
CA SER A 250 10.57 -8.28 -3.07
C SER A 250 9.91 -9.61 -3.43
N LYS A 251 9.27 -9.70 -4.60
CA LYS A 251 8.66 -10.95 -5.07
C LYS A 251 9.70 -12.08 -5.23
N ARG A 252 10.88 -11.75 -5.76
CA ARG A 252 11.97 -12.72 -5.94
C ARG A 252 12.52 -13.22 -4.61
N SER A 253 12.51 -12.41 -3.57
CA SER A 253 13.09 -12.71 -2.26
C SER A 253 12.08 -13.26 -1.25
N MET A 254 10.80 -13.46 -1.63
CA MET A 254 9.74 -13.89 -0.69
C MET A 254 10.08 -15.18 0.08
N GLY A 255 10.78 -16.13 -0.54
CA GLY A 255 11.18 -17.39 0.12
C GLY A 255 12.29 -17.24 1.18
N VAL A 256 12.96 -16.08 1.26
CA VAL A 256 14.07 -15.81 2.18
C VAL A 256 13.66 -14.81 3.28
N MET A 257 12.50 -14.18 3.14
CA MET A 257 11.96 -13.21 4.09
C MET A 257 11.20 -13.88 5.25
N LEU A 258 11.80 -14.95 5.76
CA LEU A 258 11.30 -15.62 6.95
C LEU A 258 12.03 -15.03 8.16
N ASP A 259 11.34 -14.93 9.29
CA ASP A 259 11.99 -14.68 10.58
C ASP A 259 12.74 -15.95 11.06
N ASP A 260 13.43 -15.86 12.19
CA ASP A 260 14.18 -17.00 12.75
C ASP A 260 13.27 -18.17 13.15
N ASP A 261 11.99 -17.93 13.33
CA ASP A 261 10.96 -18.94 13.64
C ASP A 261 10.37 -19.57 12.36
N GLY A 262 10.83 -19.17 11.16
CA GLY A 262 10.36 -19.67 9.86
C GLY A 262 9.02 -19.09 9.40
N GLU A 263 8.50 -18.07 10.08
CA GLU A 263 7.28 -17.37 9.69
C GLU A 263 7.58 -16.20 8.76
N GLN A 264 6.64 -15.89 7.85
CA GLN A 264 6.76 -14.72 6.99
C GLN A 264 6.64 -13.44 7.81
N LEU A 265 7.52 -12.49 7.55
CA LEU A 265 7.45 -11.16 8.14
C LEU A 265 6.07 -10.53 7.93
N SER A 266 5.45 -10.09 9.01
CA SER A 266 4.21 -9.32 8.88
C SER A 266 4.46 -8.08 8.00
N PRO A 267 3.49 -7.66 7.17
CA PRO A 267 3.66 -6.50 6.29
C PRO A 267 4.09 -5.22 7.01
N ALA A 268 3.64 -5.05 8.25
CA ALA A 268 4.02 -3.92 9.09
C ALA A 268 5.49 -3.99 9.53
N ASN A 269 5.97 -5.17 9.93
CA ASN A 269 7.38 -5.39 10.29
C ASN A 269 8.27 -5.32 9.05
N PHE A 270 7.84 -5.89 7.92
CA PHE A 270 8.55 -5.76 6.66
C PHE A 270 8.78 -4.29 6.29
N PHE A 271 7.72 -3.46 6.32
CA PHE A 271 7.86 -2.04 6.01
C PHE A 271 8.72 -1.30 7.07
N GLY A 272 8.59 -1.67 8.35
CA GLY A 272 9.42 -1.12 9.42
C GLY A 272 10.91 -1.35 9.20
N VAL A 273 11.28 -2.58 8.85
CA VAL A 273 12.69 -2.93 8.54
C VAL A 273 13.19 -2.19 7.30
N LEU A 274 12.39 -2.12 6.23
CA LEU A 274 12.75 -1.34 5.04
C LEU A 274 12.97 0.14 5.36
N THR A 275 12.14 0.72 6.23
CA THR A 275 12.28 2.11 6.67
C THR A 275 13.58 2.35 7.43
N ILE A 276 13.97 1.42 8.32
CA ILE A 276 15.24 1.50 9.06
C ILE A 276 16.43 1.39 8.10
N ILE A 277 16.43 0.40 7.20
CA ILE A 277 17.50 0.28 6.19
C ILE A 277 17.59 1.54 5.34
N SER A 278 16.43 2.09 4.93
CA SER A 278 16.38 3.33 4.16
C SER A 278 16.96 4.52 4.92
N ALA A 279 16.70 4.62 6.23
CA ALA A 279 17.29 5.66 7.08
C ALA A 279 18.83 5.53 7.15
N VAL A 280 19.34 4.30 7.33
CA VAL A 280 20.78 4.01 7.37
C VAL A 280 21.46 4.36 6.05
N VAL A 281 20.83 4.06 4.90
CA VAL A 281 21.39 4.33 3.57
C VAL A 281 21.27 5.82 3.20
N SER A 282 20.15 6.46 3.53
CA SER A 282 19.88 7.84 3.13
C SER A 282 20.67 8.87 3.97
N LEU A 283 20.95 8.56 5.24
CA LEU A 283 21.63 9.49 6.16
C LEU A 283 23.02 9.93 5.64
N PRO A 284 23.96 9.01 5.34
CA PRO A 284 25.25 9.40 4.79
C PRO A 284 25.11 10.10 3.41
N ALA A 285 24.18 9.66 2.57
CA ALA A 285 23.96 10.29 1.26
C ALA A 285 23.48 11.74 1.40
N ALA A 286 22.53 12.03 2.30
CA ALA A 286 22.06 13.38 2.56
C ALA A 286 23.16 14.28 3.16
N LEU A 287 23.97 13.75 4.07
CA LEU A 287 25.11 14.48 4.63
C LEU A 287 26.17 14.82 3.60
N LEU A 288 26.44 13.91 2.65
CA LEU A 288 27.42 14.16 1.57
C LEU A 288 26.90 15.20 0.57
N VAL A 289 25.59 15.18 0.26
CA VAL A 289 25.01 16.07 -0.77
C VAL A 289 24.67 17.44 -0.22
N GLU A 290 24.04 17.50 0.96
CA GLU A 290 23.46 18.72 1.54
C GLU A 290 24.06 19.12 2.88
N GLY A 291 24.93 18.30 3.48
CA GLY A 291 25.43 18.53 4.85
C GLY A 291 26.15 19.87 5.02
N ARG A 292 26.85 20.35 3.97
CA ARG A 292 27.53 21.64 4.01
C ARG A 292 26.56 22.82 4.09
N ASP A 293 25.44 22.73 3.41
CA ASP A 293 24.48 23.83 3.31
C ASP A 293 23.43 23.77 4.45
N MET A 294 23.37 22.65 5.19
CA MET A 294 22.37 22.39 6.22
C MET A 294 22.31 23.47 7.32
N PRO A 295 23.44 23.94 7.93
CA PRO A 295 23.34 24.92 9.01
C PRO A 295 22.74 26.25 8.55
N ALA A 296 23.16 26.75 7.37
CA ALA A 296 22.66 27.99 6.83
C ALA A 296 21.19 27.89 6.40
N ALA A 297 20.84 26.81 5.69
CA ALA A 297 19.46 26.56 5.25
C ALA A 297 18.52 26.35 6.44
N TRP A 298 18.96 25.64 7.47
CA TRP A 298 18.18 25.47 8.71
C TRP A 298 17.91 26.80 9.41
N ALA A 299 18.93 27.63 9.60
CA ALA A 299 18.79 28.95 10.22
C ALA A 299 17.78 29.84 9.43
N ALA A 300 17.91 29.85 8.11
CA ALA A 300 17.00 30.58 7.22
C ALA A 300 15.55 30.04 7.33
N ALA A 301 15.40 28.71 7.31
CA ALA A 301 14.10 28.05 7.42
C ALA A 301 13.43 28.32 8.75
N VAL A 302 14.19 28.31 9.86
CA VAL A 302 13.70 28.65 11.20
C VAL A 302 13.22 30.09 11.26
N ALA A 303 13.98 31.03 10.71
CA ALA A 303 13.61 32.44 10.64
C ALA A 303 12.34 32.68 9.79
N ALA A 304 12.15 31.91 8.71
CA ALA A 304 10.99 32.01 7.82
C ALA A 304 9.74 31.31 8.36
N THR A 305 9.90 30.42 9.37
CA THR A 305 8.76 29.63 9.89
C THR A 305 8.11 30.33 11.09
N PRO A 306 6.81 30.67 11.03
CA PRO A 306 6.07 31.13 12.20
C PRO A 306 6.13 30.10 13.32
N GLY A 307 6.63 30.48 14.51
CA GLY A 307 6.90 29.56 15.63
C GLY A 307 8.31 28.96 15.63
N GLY A 308 9.18 29.35 14.71
CA GLY A 308 10.61 29.07 14.72
C GLY A 308 10.98 27.60 14.62
N ALA A 309 12.08 27.21 15.27
CA ALA A 309 12.61 25.87 15.24
C ALA A 309 11.63 24.80 15.73
N ALA A 310 10.83 25.10 16.77
CA ALA A 310 9.86 24.15 17.32
C ALA A 310 8.77 23.80 16.29
N ALA A 311 8.22 24.81 15.62
CA ALA A 311 7.19 24.59 14.61
C ALA A 311 7.74 23.86 13.38
N LEU A 312 8.94 24.20 12.91
CA LEU A 312 9.59 23.52 11.79
C LEU A 312 9.88 22.06 12.13
N SER A 313 10.45 21.79 13.31
CA SER A 313 10.71 20.42 13.78
C SER A 313 9.43 19.60 13.91
N ALA A 314 8.36 20.19 14.46
CA ALA A 314 7.06 19.53 14.55
C ALA A 314 6.48 19.18 13.16
N GLN A 315 6.64 20.05 12.16
CA GLN A 315 6.21 19.77 10.78
C GLN A 315 7.03 18.63 10.16
N ILE A 316 8.35 18.57 10.40
CA ILE A 316 9.21 17.48 9.92
C ILE A 316 8.80 16.16 10.58
N VAL A 317 8.60 16.15 11.90
CA VAL A 317 8.14 14.97 12.64
C VAL A 317 6.76 14.52 12.12
N ALA A 318 5.82 15.44 11.97
CA ALA A 318 4.49 15.14 11.41
C ALA A 318 4.60 14.54 9.99
N THR A 319 5.49 15.08 9.14
CA THR A 319 5.74 14.55 7.80
C THR A 319 6.22 13.11 7.85
N GLY A 320 7.15 12.78 8.75
CA GLY A 320 7.67 11.42 8.93
C GLY A 320 6.60 10.46 9.46
N LEU A 321 5.80 10.88 10.43
CA LEU A 321 4.70 10.07 10.96
C LEU A 321 3.59 9.85 9.92
N PHE A 322 3.23 10.85 9.13
CA PHE A 322 2.29 10.69 8.03
C PHE A 322 2.83 9.74 6.96
N PHE A 323 4.11 9.85 6.61
CA PHE A 323 4.78 8.96 5.64
C PHE A 323 4.73 7.50 6.09
N TYR A 324 5.19 7.24 7.32
CA TYR A 324 5.19 5.90 7.87
C TYR A 324 3.76 5.36 8.00
N GLY A 325 2.86 6.18 8.56
CA GLY A 325 1.47 5.81 8.81
C GLY A 325 0.71 5.44 7.53
N TYR A 326 0.77 6.29 6.48
CA TYR A 326 0.05 5.95 5.25
C TYR A 326 0.61 4.70 4.57
N SER A 327 1.91 4.49 4.65
CA SER A 327 2.55 3.32 4.02
C SER A 327 2.19 2.03 4.75
N GLU A 328 2.17 2.04 6.09
CA GLU A 328 1.74 0.89 6.88
C GLU A 328 0.25 0.58 6.69
N VAL A 329 -0.60 1.62 6.69
CA VAL A 329 -2.04 1.46 6.46
C VAL A 329 -2.32 0.93 5.05
N ALA A 330 -1.56 1.38 4.04
CA ALA A 330 -1.65 0.85 2.68
C ALA A 330 -1.37 -0.66 2.62
N MET A 331 -0.35 -1.11 3.34
CA MET A 331 -0.05 -2.55 3.43
C MET A 331 -1.13 -3.34 4.17
N LYS A 332 -1.66 -2.78 5.26
CA LYS A 332 -2.80 -3.40 5.97
C LYS A 332 -4.06 -3.43 5.10
N ALA A 333 -4.30 -2.38 4.32
CA ALA A 333 -5.42 -2.37 3.36
C ALA A 333 -5.24 -3.46 2.30
N LEU A 334 -4.04 -3.62 1.73
CA LEU A 334 -3.74 -4.66 0.74
C LEU A 334 -4.02 -6.07 1.25
N ASN A 335 -3.73 -6.34 2.52
CA ASN A 335 -3.99 -7.65 3.14
C ASN A 335 -5.48 -7.92 3.41
N ASN A 336 -6.32 -6.88 3.39
CA ASN A 336 -7.75 -7.01 3.70
C ASN A 336 -8.64 -6.87 2.46
N VAL A 337 -8.07 -6.72 1.27
CA VAL A 337 -8.83 -6.58 0.02
C VAL A 337 -8.16 -7.30 -1.13
N HIS A 338 -8.94 -7.59 -2.17
CA HIS A 338 -8.39 -8.11 -3.41
C HIS A 338 -7.38 -7.11 -4.02
N PRO A 339 -6.26 -7.57 -4.61
CA PRO A 339 -5.21 -6.70 -5.18
C PRO A 339 -5.72 -5.63 -6.15
N ILE A 340 -6.84 -5.90 -6.84
CA ILE A 340 -7.46 -4.94 -7.77
C ILE A 340 -8.11 -3.80 -7.01
N THR A 341 -8.88 -4.10 -5.95
CA THR A 341 -9.50 -3.06 -5.11
C THR A 341 -8.42 -2.14 -4.55
N HIS A 342 -7.28 -2.71 -4.11
CA HIS A 342 -6.14 -1.92 -3.70
C HIS A 342 -5.53 -1.08 -4.84
N ALA A 343 -5.41 -1.63 -6.06
CA ALA A 343 -4.90 -0.91 -7.22
C ALA A 343 -5.80 0.26 -7.63
N ILE A 344 -7.13 0.04 -7.65
CA ILE A 344 -8.12 1.09 -7.86
C ILE A 344 -8.02 2.17 -6.77
N GLY A 345 -7.95 1.75 -5.51
CA GLY A 345 -7.77 2.66 -4.37
C GLY A 345 -6.50 3.50 -4.49
N ASN A 346 -5.38 2.91 -4.93
CA ASN A 346 -4.14 3.65 -5.17
C ASN A 346 -4.26 4.68 -6.31
N THR A 347 -5.00 4.36 -7.36
CA THR A 347 -5.30 5.31 -8.45
C THR A 347 -6.17 6.46 -7.95
N MET A 348 -7.26 6.16 -7.22
CA MET A 348 -8.13 7.16 -6.62
C MET A 348 -7.38 8.06 -5.63
N ARG A 349 -6.50 7.49 -4.81
CA ARG A 349 -5.64 8.25 -3.90
C ARG A 349 -4.81 9.31 -4.63
N ARG A 350 -4.23 8.97 -5.79
CA ARG A 350 -3.44 9.90 -6.61
C ARG A 350 -4.29 11.08 -7.09
N VAL A 351 -5.50 10.80 -7.58
CA VAL A 351 -6.46 11.82 -8.01
C VAL A 351 -6.83 12.75 -6.85
N ILE A 352 -7.16 12.19 -5.70
CA ILE A 352 -7.56 12.96 -4.53
C ILE A 352 -6.40 13.84 -4.04
N ILE A 353 -5.17 13.30 -3.93
CA ILE A 353 -3.99 14.08 -3.55
C ILE A 353 -3.76 15.22 -4.56
N MET A 354 -3.87 14.94 -5.86
CA MET A 354 -3.71 15.94 -6.92
C MET A 354 -4.68 17.09 -6.73
N LEU A 355 -5.98 16.81 -6.61
CA LEU A 355 -7.03 17.81 -6.45
C LEU A 355 -6.85 18.61 -5.15
N VAL A 356 -6.61 17.94 -4.02
CA VAL A 356 -6.43 18.62 -2.73
C VAL A 356 -5.18 19.51 -2.75
N CYS A 357 -4.06 19.03 -3.33
CA CYS A 357 -2.84 19.83 -3.41
C CYS A 357 -2.97 21.01 -4.38
N MET A 358 -3.71 20.87 -5.47
CA MET A 358 -4.04 22.02 -6.36
C MET A 358 -4.74 23.13 -5.58
N VAL A 359 -5.74 22.79 -4.77
CA VAL A 359 -6.44 23.76 -3.93
C VAL A 359 -5.53 24.31 -2.84
N ALA A 360 -4.81 23.46 -2.12
CA ALA A 360 -3.98 23.84 -0.98
C ALA A 360 -2.79 24.75 -1.37
N PHE A 361 -2.20 24.52 -2.54
CA PHE A 361 -1.05 25.28 -3.03
C PHE A 361 -1.40 26.29 -4.14
N ARG A 362 -2.68 26.39 -4.50
CA ARG A 362 -3.18 27.28 -5.57
C ARG A 362 -2.42 27.11 -6.88
N THR A 363 -2.11 25.86 -7.24
CA THR A 363 -1.42 25.53 -8.48
C THR A 363 -2.45 25.21 -9.57
N PRO A 364 -2.74 26.13 -10.51
CA PRO A 364 -3.73 25.90 -11.55
C PRO A 364 -3.20 24.83 -12.53
N MET A 365 -4.11 24.01 -13.04
CA MET A 365 -3.83 23.06 -14.10
C MET A 365 -4.36 23.58 -15.42
N THR A 366 -3.57 23.47 -16.50
CA THR A 366 -4.06 23.80 -17.83
C THR A 366 -5.12 22.80 -18.29
N PRO A 367 -6.06 23.17 -19.18
CA PRO A 367 -7.04 22.22 -19.74
C PRO A 367 -6.38 20.99 -20.39
N MET A 368 -5.26 21.20 -21.08
CA MET A 368 -4.51 20.10 -21.68
C MET A 368 -3.78 19.25 -20.65
N GLY A 369 -3.29 19.86 -19.55
CA GLY A 369 -2.74 19.13 -18.41
C GLY A 369 -3.82 18.29 -17.72
N ALA A 370 -5.04 18.80 -17.59
CA ALA A 370 -6.19 18.05 -17.07
C ALA A 370 -6.55 16.87 -17.97
N LEU A 371 -6.56 17.07 -19.30
CA LEU A 371 -6.81 16.01 -20.27
C LEU A 371 -5.72 14.92 -20.18
N GLY A 372 -4.44 15.32 -20.16
CA GLY A 372 -3.33 14.38 -20.01
C GLY A 372 -3.39 13.59 -18.71
N SER A 373 -3.71 14.26 -17.59
CA SER A 373 -3.88 13.63 -16.28
C SER A 373 -5.04 12.63 -16.27
N SER A 374 -6.17 13.00 -16.86
CA SER A 374 -7.35 12.11 -16.98
C SER A 374 -7.03 10.89 -17.83
N LEU A 375 -6.28 11.06 -18.92
CA LEU A 375 -5.85 9.96 -19.80
C LEU A 375 -4.90 9.01 -19.08
N ALA A 376 -3.90 9.54 -18.33
CA ALA A 376 -2.96 8.75 -17.57
C ALA A 376 -3.63 7.95 -16.44
N VAL A 377 -4.53 8.58 -15.70
CA VAL A 377 -5.29 7.95 -14.61
C VAL A 377 -6.26 6.91 -15.16
N GLY A 378 -7.01 7.24 -16.21
CA GLY A 378 -7.92 6.31 -16.89
C GLY A 378 -7.20 5.09 -17.46
N GLY A 379 -6.04 5.30 -18.09
CA GLY A 379 -5.18 4.22 -18.58
C GLY A 379 -4.70 3.30 -17.46
N SER A 380 -4.33 3.87 -16.29
CA SER A 380 -3.93 3.08 -15.12
C SER A 380 -5.08 2.22 -14.58
N TYR A 381 -6.31 2.72 -14.62
CA TYR A 381 -7.51 1.94 -14.28
C TYR A 381 -7.73 0.79 -15.27
N PHE A 382 -7.67 1.08 -16.58
CA PHE A 382 -7.80 0.05 -17.62
C PHE A 382 -6.73 -1.03 -17.51
N TYR A 383 -5.50 -0.65 -17.19
CA TYR A 383 -4.42 -1.60 -16.90
C TYR A 383 -4.80 -2.55 -15.75
N ALA A 384 -5.22 -2.01 -14.61
CA ALA A 384 -5.60 -2.80 -13.45
C ALA A 384 -6.76 -3.77 -13.78
N TYR A 385 -7.76 -3.28 -14.51
CA TYR A 385 -8.90 -4.06 -14.94
C TYR A 385 -8.51 -5.19 -15.92
N THR A 386 -7.69 -4.91 -16.93
CA THR A 386 -7.22 -5.91 -17.90
C THR A 386 -6.39 -7.00 -17.22
N LYS A 387 -5.49 -6.62 -16.31
CA LYS A 387 -4.73 -7.59 -15.51
C LYS A 387 -5.61 -8.49 -14.67
N HIS A 388 -6.72 -7.97 -14.20
CA HIS A 388 -7.70 -8.76 -13.48
C HIS A 388 -8.36 -9.81 -14.35
N LEU A 389 -8.88 -9.38 -15.49
CA LEU A 389 -9.53 -10.29 -16.42
C LEU A 389 -8.60 -11.43 -16.84
N GLU A 390 -7.31 -11.12 -17.05
CA GLU A 390 -6.31 -12.16 -17.36
C GLU A 390 -6.16 -13.17 -16.23
N LYS A 391 -6.04 -12.67 -14.99
CA LYS A 391 -5.90 -13.54 -13.82
C LYS A 391 -7.13 -14.43 -13.60
N LEU A 392 -8.34 -13.92 -13.87
CA LEU A 392 -9.56 -14.72 -13.84
C LEU A 392 -9.58 -15.79 -14.95
N ALA A 393 -9.11 -15.44 -16.16
CA ALA A 393 -9.03 -16.38 -17.27
C ALA A 393 -8.00 -17.49 -16.99
N GLU A 394 -6.85 -17.15 -16.39
CA GLU A 394 -5.84 -18.13 -15.95
C GLU A 394 -6.41 -19.11 -14.92
N ARG A 395 -7.09 -18.62 -13.87
CA ARG A 395 -7.72 -19.47 -12.83
C ARG A 395 -8.75 -20.42 -13.43
N LYS A 396 -9.58 -19.95 -14.35
CA LYS A 396 -10.55 -20.80 -15.05
C LYS A 396 -9.89 -21.86 -15.93
N ALA A 397 -8.73 -21.56 -16.52
CA ALA A 397 -7.97 -22.50 -17.33
C ALA A 397 -7.28 -23.57 -16.49
N ASP A 398 -6.85 -23.22 -15.25
CA ASP A 398 -6.18 -24.12 -14.32
C ASP A 398 -7.17 -25.02 -13.53
N GLY A 399 -8.49 -24.84 -13.72
CA GLY A 399 -9.54 -25.67 -13.08
C GLY A 399 -9.78 -25.35 -11.60
N ASP A 400 -9.28 -24.22 -11.11
CA ASP A 400 -9.57 -23.68 -9.77
C ASP A 400 -10.89 -22.88 -9.83
N GLU A 401 -12.03 -23.56 -9.89
CA GLU A 401 -13.36 -23.01 -9.57
C GLU A 401 -13.83 -23.43 -8.20
#